data_2cfe98d8968862a59d347461dea5ea2e
#
_entry.id   2cfe98d8968862a59d347461dea5ea2e
#
_cell.length_a   1.000
_cell.length_b   1.000
_cell.length_c   1.000
_cell.angle_alpha   90.00
_cell.angle_beta   90.00
_cell.angle_gamma   90.00
#
_symmetry.space_group_name_H-M   'P 1'
#
loop_
_entity.id
_entity.type
_entity.pdbx_description
1 polymer ?
#
loop_
_entity_poly.entity_id
_entity_poly.type
_entity_poly.pdbx_seq_one_letter_code
_entity_poly.pdbx_strand_id
1 'polypeptide(L)'
;MVIKAIIFDMDGVLIEAKDWHYDSLNQALALFGFQIERHEHLTSYDGLPTKTKLQRLSLEKNLPTYLHGFINEMKQQYTMEIIHNRCRPRFNHEYALSRLKAEGYGLAVASNSIRNTVDAMMEKASLQHYLDFTLSNQDVKLPKPDPEIYATAIARFGYKPEECL
;
A
#
# COMPACT_ATOMS: atom_id res chain seq x y z
N MET A 1 0.84 21.91 21.91
CA MET A 1 1.41 20.96 20.90
C MET A 1 0.78 21.34 19.58
N VAL A 2 1.58 21.63 18.56
CA VAL A 2 1.06 22.04 17.24
C VAL A 2 1.52 20.97 16.24
N ILE A 3 0.56 20.31 15.56
CA ILE A 3 0.84 19.37 14.48
C ILE A 3 1.38 20.16 13.29
N LYS A 4 2.46 19.65 12.69
CA LYS A 4 3.14 20.26 11.53
C LYS A 4 3.12 19.37 10.30
N ALA A 5 3.00 18.05 10.46
CA ALA A 5 2.93 17.10 9.37
C ALA A 5 1.89 16.01 9.61
N ILE A 6 1.37 15.48 8.51
CA ILE A 6 0.43 14.36 8.48
C ILE A 6 0.99 13.27 7.56
N ILE A 7 1.11 12.06 8.10
CA ILE A 7 1.64 10.90 7.40
C ILE A 7 0.50 9.91 7.20
N PHE A 8 0.01 9.83 5.97
CA PHE A 8 -1.13 8.98 5.61
C PHE A 8 -0.68 7.55 5.34
N ASP A 9 -1.49 6.58 5.76
CA ASP A 9 -1.51 5.29 5.08
C ASP A 9 -2.15 5.45 3.69
N MET A 10 -1.84 4.53 2.77
CA MET A 10 -2.37 4.56 1.42
C MET A 10 -3.62 3.71 1.27
N ASP A 11 -3.47 2.41 1.55
CA ASP A 11 -4.50 1.42 1.27
C ASP A 11 -5.64 1.46 2.31
N GLY A 12 -6.86 1.77 1.87
CA GLY A 12 -8.01 1.94 2.74
C GLY A 12 -8.15 3.33 3.37
N VAL A 13 -7.19 4.24 3.11
CA VAL A 13 -7.23 5.65 3.57
C VAL A 13 -7.34 6.60 2.38
N LEU A 14 -6.32 6.67 1.54
CA LEU A 14 -6.33 7.51 0.33
C LEU A 14 -6.81 6.75 -0.91
N ILE A 15 -6.58 5.45 -0.97
CA ILE A 15 -6.96 4.58 -2.08
C ILE A 15 -7.71 3.37 -1.53
N GLU A 16 -8.89 3.08 -2.03
CA GLU A 16 -9.64 1.87 -1.69
C GLU A 16 -9.10 0.65 -2.46
N ALA A 17 -7.85 0.29 -2.19
CA ALA A 17 -7.13 -0.75 -2.92
C ALA A 17 -7.19 -2.14 -2.25
N LYS A 18 -7.90 -2.27 -1.13
CA LYS A 18 -7.97 -3.54 -0.37
C LYS A 18 -8.43 -4.70 -1.25
N ASP A 19 -9.51 -4.51 -2.00
CA ASP A 19 -10.03 -5.53 -2.91
C ASP A 19 -9.12 -5.74 -4.12
N TRP A 20 -8.40 -4.71 -4.56
CA TRP A 20 -7.50 -4.82 -5.71
C TRP A 20 -6.31 -5.74 -5.43
N HIS A 21 -5.77 -5.70 -4.20
CA HIS A 21 -4.70 -6.61 -3.79
C HIS A 21 -5.19 -8.06 -3.63
N TYR A 22 -6.43 -8.25 -3.22
CA TYR A 22 -7.08 -9.55 -3.20
C TYR A 22 -7.31 -10.09 -4.61
N ASP A 23 -7.94 -9.30 -5.49
CA ASP A 23 -8.25 -9.66 -6.86
C ASP A 23 -6.98 -10.01 -7.64
N SER A 24 -5.94 -9.17 -7.57
CA SER A 24 -4.68 -9.38 -8.29
C SER A 24 -3.93 -10.63 -7.83
N LEU A 25 -3.95 -10.93 -6.53
CA LEU A 25 -3.32 -12.16 -6.02
C LEU A 25 -4.09 -13.39 -6.47
N ASN A 26 -5.42 -13.38 -6.40
CA ASN A 26 -6.23 -14.51 -6.86
C ASN A 26 -6.15 -14.74 -8.37
N GLN A 27 -6.06 -13.69 -9.17
CA GLN A 27 -5.78 -13.84 -10.61
C GLN A 27 -4.45 -14.56 -10.85
N ALA A 28 -3.40 -14.22 -10.12
CA ALA A 28 -2.10 -14.87 -10.24
C ALA A 28 -2.13 -16.33 -9.73
N LEU A 29 -2.82 -16.60 -8.63
CA LEU A 29 -2.99 -17.95 -8.09
C LEU A 29 -3.81 -18.85 -9.00
N ALA A 30 -4.84 -18.31 -9.66
CA ALA A 30 -5.72 -19.04 -10.55
C ALA A 30 -4.99 -19.66 -11.77
N LEU A 31 -3.86 -19.07 -12.18
CA LEU A 31 -3.00 -19.65 -13.24
C LEU A 31 -2.52 -21.07 -12.89
N PHE A 32 -2.50 -21.41 -11.62
CA PHE A 32 -2.04 -22.70 -11.09
C PHE A 32 -3.13 -23.49 -10.36
N GLY A 33 -4.40 -23.06 -10.47
CA GLY A 33 -5.54 -23.73 -9.84
C GLY A 33 -5.67 -23.46 -8.34
N PHE A 34 -5.00 -22.43 -7.80
CA PHE A 34 -5.11 -22.02 -6.41
C PHE A 34 -5.98 -20.77 -6.26
N GLN A 35 -6.59 -20.63 -5.09
CA GLN A 35 -7.30 -19.41 -4.71
C GLN A 35 -7.34 -19.24 -3.19
N ILE A 36 -7.56 -18.01 -2.77
CA ILE A 36 -7.91 -17.63 -1.40
C ILE A 36 -9.39 -17.23 -1.43
N GLU A 37 -10.22 -17.93 -0.66
CA GLU A 37 -11.62 -17.57 -0.54
C GLU A 37 -11.78 -16.20 0.15
N ARG A 38 -12.86 -15.48 -0.16
CA ARG A 38 -13.09 -14.15 0.41
C ARG A 38 -13.10 -14.17 1.93
N HIS A 39 -13.74 -15.17 2.53
CA HIS A 39 -13.77 -15.34 3.98
C HIS A 39 -12.38 -15.59 4.56
N GLU A 40 -11.60 -16.49 3.96
CA GLU A 40 -10.21 -16.76 4.37
C GLU A 40 -9.36 -15.50 4.28
N HIS A 41 -9.55 -14.72 3.19
CA HIS A 41 -8.83 -13.46 3.01
C HIS A 41 -9.07 -12.52 4.19
N LEU A 42 -10.33 -12.26 4.53
CA LEU A 42 -10.70 -11.31 5.57
C LEU A 42 -10.28 -11.74 6.98
N THR A 43 -10.25 -13.06 7.25
CA THR A 43 -9.95 -13.58 8.59
C THR A 43 -8.47 -13.86 8.81
N SER A 44 -7.73 -14.19 7.75
CA SER A 44 -6.41 -14.82 7.91
C SER A 44 -5.31 -14.24 7.03
N TYR A 45 -5.65 -13.56 5.94
CA TYR A 45 -4.67 -13.08 4.96
C TYR A 45 -4.63 -11.56 4.83
N ASP A 46 -5.66 -10.85 5.29
CA ASP A 46 -5.73 -9.39 5.18
C ASP A 46 -4.57 -8.72 5.93
N GLY A 47 -4.03 -7.65 5.35
CA GLY A 47 -2.88 -6.93 5.92
C GLY A 47 -1.52 -7.63 5.81
N LEU A 48 -1.47 -8.94 5.50
CA LEU A 48 -0.19 -9.66 5.38
C LEU A 48 0.54 -9.30 4.07
N PRO A 49 1.89 -9.21 4.10
CA PRO A 49 2.71 -9.13 2.90
C PRO A 49 2.48 -10.32 1.96
N THR A 50 2.58 -10.12 0.64
CA THR A 50 2.37 -11.18 -0.36
C THR A 50 3.26 -12.40 -0.10
N LYS A 51 4.53 -12.19 0.26
CA LYS A 51 5.46 -13.28 0.61
C LYS A 51 4.91 -14.17 1.74
N THR A 52 4.40 -13.56 2.80
CA THR A 52 3.80 -14.29 3.94
C THR A 52 2.55 -15.05 3.52
N LYS A 53 1.69 -14.45 2.67
CA LYS A 53 0.50 -15.12 2.13
C LYS A 53 0.88 -16.36 1.33
N LEU A 54 1.87 -16.28 0.46
CA LEU A 54 2.34 -17.41 -0.36
C LEU A 54 2.97 -18.52 0.49
N GLN A 55 3.76 -18.17 1.51
CA GLN A 55 4.30 -19.14 2.46
C GLN A 55 3.19 -19.89 3.18
N ARG A 56 2.17 -19.18 3.64
CA ARG A 56 1.01 -19.77 4.29
C ARG A 56 0.23 -20.69 3.37
N LEU A 57 0.01 -20.30 2.11
CA LEU A 57 -0.63 -21.15 1.10
C LEU A 57 0.18 -22.42 0.82
N SER A 58 1.50 -22.37 0.89
CA SER A 58 2.34 -23.57 0.78
C SER A 58 2.11 -24.54 1.94
N LEU A 59 1.91 -24.04 3.14
CA LEU A 59 1.64 -24.87 4.33
C LEU A 59 0.21 -25.41 4.35
N GLU A 60 -0.77 -24.58 4.00
CA GLU A 60 -2.19 -24.89 4.14
C GLU A 60 -2.79 -25.59 2.90
N LYS A 61 -2.32 -25.24 1.71
CA LYS A 61 -2.89 -25.71 0.42
C LYS A 61 -1.86 -26.38 -0.50
N ASN A 62 -0.66 -26.68 -0.01
CA ASN A 62 0.43 -27.30 -0.78
C ASN A 62 0.84 -26.51 -2.04
N LEU A 63 0.78 -25.18 -2.01
CA LEU A 63 1.29 -24.34 -3.10
C LEU A 63 2.81 -24.59 -3.25
N PRO A 64 3.32 -25.01 -4.43
CA PRO A 64 4.74 -25.22 -4.62
C PRO A 64 5.55 -23.94 -4.42
N THR A 65 6.59 -23.98 -3.57
CA THR A 65 7.38 -22.81 -3.21
C THR A 65 8.14 -22.21 -4.39
N TYR A 66 8.51 -23.00 -5.40
CA TYR A 66 9.16 -22.50 -6.63
C TYR A 66 8.27 -21.61 -7.48
N LEU A 67 6.93 -21.62 -7.27
CA LEU A 67 5.99 -20.73 -7.96
C LEU A 67 5.89 -19.34 -7.31
N HIS A 68 6.39 -19.16 -6.08
CA HIS A 68 6.23 -17.91 -5.34
C HIS A 68 6.74 -16.68 -6.09
N GLY A 69 7.92 -16.80 -6.74
CA GLY A 69 8.51 -15.71 -7.54
C GLY A 69 7.58 -15.29 -8.68
N PHE A 70 7.18 -16.27 -9.49
CA PHE A 70 6.30 -16.03 -10.64
C PHE A 70 4.93 -15.47 -10.23
N ILE A 71 4.29 -16.08 -9.21
CA ILE A 71 3.00 -15.59 -8.71
C ILE A 71 3.12 -14.15 -8.21
N ASN A 72 4.20 -13.80 -7.54
CA ASN A 72 4.41 -12.42 -7.09
C ASN A 72 4.60 -11.45 -8.27
N GLU A 73 5.32 -11.81 -9.31
CA GLU A 73 5.47 -11.01 -10.53
C GLU A 73 4.11 -10.81 -11.23
N MET A 74 3.35 -11.89 -11.45
CA MET A 74 2.02 -11.81 -12.05
C MET A 74 1.06 -10.98 -11.22
N LYS A 75 1.09 -11.14 -9.89
CA LYS A 75 0.32 -10.29 -8.97
C LYS A 75 0.65 -8.81 -9.14
N GLN A 76 1.92 -8.45 -9.31
CA GLN A 76 2.30 -7.06 -9.55
C GLN A 76 1.76 -6.53 -10.89
N GLN A 77 1.84 -7.32 -11.96
CA GLN A 77 1.27 -6.96 -13.26
C GLN A 77 -0.23 -6.73 -13.16
N TYR A 78 -0.98 -7.68 -12.59
CA TYR A 78 -2.43 -7.54 -12.40
C TYR A 78 -2.79 -6.36 -11.48
N THR A 79 -1.98 -6.07 -10.45
CA THR A 79 -2.17 -4.89 -9.63
C THR A 79 -2.06 -3.61 -10.46
N MET A 80 -1.05 -3.52 -11.33
CA MET A 80 -0.87 -2.36 -12.20
C MET A 80 -2.02 -2.21 -13.21
N GLU A 81 -2.51 -3.29 -13.79
CA GLU A 81 -3.68 -3.29 -14.67
C GLU A 81 -4.93 -2.77 -13.95
N ILE A 82 -5.17 -3.25 -12.72
CA ILE A 82 -6.30 -2.79 -11.90
C ILE A 82 -6.17 -1.31 -11.58
N ILE A 83 -4.97 -0.84 -11.20
CA ILE A 83 -4.70 0.58 -10.94
C ILE A 83 -5.02 1.41 -12.17
N HIS A 84 -4.49 1.04 -13.34
CA HIS A 84 -4.74 1.77 -14.58
C HIS A 84 -6.22 1.83 -14.95
N ASN A 85 -6.97 0.78 -14.67
CA ASN A 85 -8.39 0.67 -15.03
C ASN A 85 -9.34 1.28 -13.99
N ARG A 86 -9.02 1.21 -12.69
CA ARG A 86 -9.95 1.56 -11.60
C ARG A 86 -9.55 2.76 -10.76
N CYS A 87 -8.25 3.05 -10.62
CA CYS A 87 -7.80 4.20 -9.82
C CYS A 87 -8.16 5.51 -10.52
N ARG A 88 -8.88 6.37 -9.80
CA ARG A 88 -9.35 7.66 -10.30
C ARG A 88 -9.26 8.71 -9.19
N PRO A 89 -9.11 9.98 -9.55
CA PRO A 89 -9.20 11.08 -8.62
C PRO A 89 -10.53 11.06 -7.86
N ARG A 90 -10.49 11.41 -6.57
CA ARG A 90 -11.67 11.57 -5.71
C ARG A 90 -11.69 12.98 -5.14
N PHE A 91 -12.72 13.71 -5.41
CA PHE A 91 -12.87 15.11 -4.98
C PHE A 91 -12.60 15.31 -3.49
N ASN A 92 -13.13 14.44 -2.62
CA ASN A 92 -12.94 14.56 -1.17
C ASN A 92 -11.48 14.45 -0.75
N HIS A 93 -10.69 13.57 -1.38
CA HIS A 93 -9.26 13.43 -1.07
C HIS A 93 -8.45 14.61 -1.61
N GLU A 94 -8.69 15.00 -2.86
CA GLU A 94 -8.04 16.18 -3.45
C GLU A 94 -8.36 17.44 -2.64
N TYR A 95 -9.63 17.64 -2.28
CA TYR A 95 -10.06 18.78 -1.46
C TYR A 95 -9.38 18.77 -0.08
N ALA A 96 -9.37 17.64 0.61
CA ALA A 96 -8.75 17.52 1.94
C ALA A 96 -7.24 17.80 1.88
N LEU A 97 -6.51 17.17 0.96
CA LEU A 97 -5.06 17.37 0.85
C LEU A 97 -4.72 18.80 0.41
N SER A 98 -5.48 19.38 -0.52
CA SER A 98 -5.29 20.76 -0.95
C SER A 98 -5.47 21.76 0.20
N ARG A 99 -6.48 21.55 1.05
CA ARG A 99 -6.72 22.39 2.23
C ARG A 99 -5.59 22.27 3.23
N LEU A 100 -5.19 21.04 3.57
CA LEU A 100 -4.09 20.80 4.50
C LEU A 100 -2.77 21.42 3.99
N LYS A 101 -2.50 21.30 2.69
CA LYS A 101 -1.32 21.92 2.08
C LYS A 101 -1.37 23.45 2.13
N ALA A 102 -2.53 24.04 1.87
CA ALA A 102 -2.74 25.48 1.94
C ALA A 102 -2.58 26.04 3.38
N GLU A 103 -2.88 25.22 4.38
CA GLU A 103 -2.69 25.54 5.80
C GLU A 103 -1.23 25.33 6.28
N GLY A 104 -0.35 24.86 5.38
CA GLY A 104 1.09 24.73 5.64
C GLY A 104 1.53 23.42 6.29
N TYR A 105 0.67 22.40 6.32
CA TYR A 105 1.08 21.07 6.80
C TYR A 105 2.03 20.39 5.81
N GLY A 106 3.05 19.71 6.35
CA GLY A 106 3.80 18.69 5.62
C GLY A 106 2.92 17.46 5.39
N LEU A 107 2.88 16.93 4.15
CA LEU A 107 2.04 15.79 3.81
C LEU A 107 2.89 14.67 3.21
N ALA A 108 2.78 13.47 3.76
CA ALA A 108 3.48 12.30 3.23
C ALA A 108 2.60 11.06 3.21
N VAL A 109 2.97 10.08 2.41
CA VAL A 109 2.37 8.74 2.40
C VAL A 109 3.40 7.73 2.85
N ALA A 110 2.98 6.80 3.71
CA ALA A 110 3.75 5.64 4.14
C ALA A 110 2.96 4.36 3.87
N SER A 111 3.43 3.49 2.97
CA SER A 111 2.71 2.28 2.53
C SER A 111 3.57 1.02 2.57
N ASN A 112 2.95 -0.13 2.84
CA ASN A 112 3.57 -1.46 2.68
C ASN A 112 3.61 -1.94 1.22
N SER A 113 3.08 -1.17 0.28
CA SER A 113 3.17 -1.46 -1.15
C SER A 113 4.57 -1.17 -1.69
N ILE A 114 4.94 -1.79 -2.82
CA ILE A 114 6.22 -1.51 -3.50
C ILE A 114 6.18 -0.12 -4.14
N ARG A 115 7.35 0.47 -4.37
CA ARG A 115 7.53 1.83 -4.90
C ARG A 115 6.66 2.10 -6.14
N ASN A 116 6.75 1.23 -7.14
CA ASN A 116 6.01 1.37 -8.39
C ASN A 116 4.48 1.44 -8.19
N THR A 117 3.95 0.66 -7.23
CA THR A 117 2.51 0.67 -6.88
C THR A 117 2.12 1.99 -6.20
N VAL A 118 2.94 2.48 -5.26
CA VAL A 118 2.69 3.75 -4.56
C VAL A 118 2.66 4.90 -5.56
N ASP A 119 3.68 4.99 -6.41
CA ASP A 119 3.81 6.08 -7.38
C ASP A 119 2.65 6.07 -8.38
N ALA A 120 2.31 4.90 -8.93
CA ALA A 120 1.18 4.77 -9.87
C ALA A 120 -0.17 5.12 -9.24
N MET A 121 -0.42 4.72 -7.98
CA MET A 121 -1.66 5.05 -7.29
C MET A 121 -1.76 6.54 -6.99
N MET A 122 -0.69 7.18 -6.51
CA MET A 122 -0.68 8.61 -6.20
C MET A 122 -0.83 9.46 -7.47
N GLU A 123 -0.19 9.06 -8.56
CA GLU A 123 -0.34 9.72 -9.87
C GLU A 123 -1.77 9.59 -10.39
N LYS A 124 -2.32 8.37 -10.46
CA LYS A 124 -3.66 8.10 -10.98
C LYS A 124 -4.78 8.72 -10.14
N ALA A 125 -4.57 8.83 -8.83
CA ALA A 125 -5.49 9.51 -7.93
C ALA A 125 -5.35 11.04 -7.94
N SER A 126 -4.38 11.59 -8.69
CA SER A 126 -4.05 13.03 -8.72
C SER A 126 -3.68 13.60 -7.35
N LEU A 127 -3.04 12.79 -6.49
CA LEU A 127 -2.68 13.20 -5.13
C LEU A 127 -1.19 13.55 -4.99
N GLN A 128 -0.34 13.09 -5.93
CA GLN A 128 1.12 13.22 -5.84
C GLN A 128 1.60 14.66 -5.64
N HIS A 129 0.96 15.63 -6.28
CA HIS A 129 1.37 17.03 -6.24
C HIS A 129 1.07 17.74 -4.91
N TYR A 130 0.25 17.13 -4.02
CA TYR A 130 0.03 17.63 -2.66
C TYR A 130 1.07 17.10 -1.67
N LEU A 131 1.75 16.01 -1.99
CA LEU A 131 2.65 15.31 -1.08
C LEU A 131 4.08 15.86 -1.17
N ASP A 132 4.73 16.00 -0.03
CA ASP A 132 6.16 16.34 0.01
C ASP A 132 7.01 15.13 -0.37
N PHE A 133 6.58 13.92 0.01
CA PHE A 133 7.18 12.65 -0.40
C PHE A 133 6.26 11.46 -0.13
N THR A 134 6.65 10.31 -0.70
CA THR A 134 6.04 9.01 -0.42
C THR A 134 7.11 8.03 0.06
N LEU A 135 6.74 7.11 0.95
CA LEU A 135 7.55 5.98 1.39
C LEU A 135 6.82 4.67 1.06
N SER A 136 7.60 3.71 0.60
CA SER A 136 7.19 2.35 0.25
C SER A 136 7.85 1.34 1.19
N ASN A 137 7.50 0.07 1.10
CA ASN A 137 8.19 -0.98 1.83
C ASN A 137 9.66 -1.17 1.40
N GLN A 138 10.09 -0.57 0.30
CA GLN A 138 11.47 -0.62 -0.19
C GLN A 138 12.37 0.46 0.44
N ASP A 139 11.79 1.40 1.17
CA ASP A 139 12.52 2.47 1.86
C ASP A 139 12.88 2.12 3.30
N VAL A 140 12.44 0.95 3.78
CA VAL A 140 12.67 0.47 5.15
C VAL A 140 13.10 -1.01 5.15
N LYS A 141 13.70 -1.43 6.24
CA LYS A 141 14.12 -2.84 6.43
C LYS A 141 12.96 -3.70 6.90
N LEU A 142 12.15 -3.14 7.79
CA LEU A 142 11.01 -3.83 8.39
C LEU A 142 9.70 -3.15 7.94
N PRO A 143 8.79 -3.90 7.27
CA PRO A 143 7.49 -3.37 6.88
C PRO A 143 6.57 -3.23 8.10
N LYS A 144 5.47 -2.45 7.95
CA LYS A 144 4.41 -2.40 8.97
C LYS A 144 3.96 -3.84 9.34
N PRO A 145 3.73 -4.15 10.60
CA PRO A 145 3.43 -3.24 11.72
C PRO A 145 4.65 -2.64 12.42
N ASP A 146 5.88 -2.87 11.95
CA ASP A 146 7.05 -2.18 12.51
C ASP A 146 6.92 -0.68 12.29
N PRO A 147 7.25 0.16 13.30
CA PRO A 147 7.13 1.62 13.20
C PRO A 147 8.20 2.27 12.31
N GLU A 148 9.17 1.54 11.78
CA GLU A 148 10.33 2.07 11.05
C GLU A 148 9.92 3.05 9.94
N ILE A 149 8.88 2.74 9.16
CA ILE A 149 8.45 3.59 8.05
C ILE A 149 7.92 4.95 8.54
N TYR A 150 7.24 4.99 9.68
CA TYR A 150 6.76 6.23 10.27
C TYR A 150 7.90 7.03 10.89
N ALA A 151 8.82 6.35 11.59
CA ALA A 151 10.03 6.98 12.13
C ALA A 151 10.88 7.60 11.01
N THR A 152 10.99 6.90 9.87
CA THR A 152 11.68 7.40 8.67
C THR A 152 10.99 8.64 8.10
N ALA A 153 9.65 8.64 8.02
CA ALA A 153 8.89 9.80 7.54
C ALA A 153 9.06 11.01 8.46
N ILE A 154 8.96 10.82 9.78
CA ILE A 154 9.16 11.86 10.79
C ILE A 154 10.57 12.47 10.69
N ALA A 155 11.59 11.60 10.61
CA ALA A 155 12.98 12.05 10.46
C ALA A 155 13.20 12.83 9.15
N ARG A 156 12.54 12.42 8.06
CA ARG A 156 12.64 13.12 6.77
C ARG A 156 12.01 14.51 6.79
N PHE A 157 10.94 14.72 7.57
CA PHE A 157 10.40 16.04 7.81
C PHE A 157 11.28 16.90 8.74
N GLY A 158 12.12 16.28 9.57
CA GLY A 158 12.91 16.98 10.60
C GLY A 158 12.07 17.47 11.78
N TYR A 159 10.91 16.84 12.01
CA TYR A 159 10.02 17.17 13.11
C TYR A 159 10.16 16.15 14.25
N LYS A 160 9.55 16.47 15.39
CA LYS A 160 9.44 15.54 16.50
C LYS A 160 8.19 14.65 16.33
N PRO A 161 8.18 13.44 16.90
CA PRO A 161 7.00 12.56 16.80
C PRO A 161 5.69 13.22 17.24
N GLU A 162 5.72 14.02 18.29
CA GLU A 162 4.57 14.75 18.81
C GLU A 162 4.09 15.93 17.93
N GLU A 163 4.82 16.26 16.89
CA GLU A 163 4.45 17.26 15.89
C GLU A 163 3.88 16.61 14.61
N CYS A 164 3.78 15.27 14.55
CA CYS A 164 3.28 14.50 13.41
C CYS A 164 2.03 13.69 13.79
N LEU A 165 1.13 13.56 12.83
CA LEU A 165 -0.08 12.76 12.92
C LEU A 165 -0.02 11.64 11.86
#